data_c411363ba7283660c850ce909832e9be
#
_entry.id   c411363ba7283660c850ce909832e9be
#
_cell.length_a   1.000
_cell.length_b   1.000
_cell.length_c   1.000
_cell.angle_alpha   90.00
_cell.angle_beta   90.00
_cell.angle_gamma   90.00
#
_symmetry.space_group_name_H-M   'P 1'
#
loop_
_entity.id
_entity.type
_entity.pdbx_description
1 polymer ?
#
loop_
_entity_poly.entity_id
_entity_poly.type
_entity_poly.pdbx_seq_one_letter_code
_entity_poly.pdbx_strand_id
1 'polypeptide(L)'
;MGSQVWVVSTLLISIVLIVLTIVKLKFHPFLALLLASFFVGAMMGMGPLEMVNAIESGIGGTLGFLAAVIGLGTILGKMMEVSGAAERIGLTLQRCRWLSADVIMVLVGLICGITLFVEVGVVLLIPLAFSIAKKTNTSLLKLAIPLCTALMAVHCVVPPHPAALFVANKLGADIGTVIVYGLLVGLIASLVGGPLFLRALGNRLPYKPVPAEFANLEVREASTLPSLGATLFTVLLPIGLMLVKTVAELNMEKGGTLYTVLEFIGNPITAMFIAVFVAYYMLGIRRQMGMGVLLTHTENGFGSIANILLIIGAGGAFNAILKSSGLADSLAVILSNLYMHPILLAWLVALILHAAVGSATVAMMGATAIVAPMLPLYPGVSPEIIAIAIGSGAIGCTIVTDSLFWLVKQYCGASLSETFKYYTTATFIASLLALAATFLLSFII
;
A
#
# COMPACT_ATOMS: atom_id res chain seq x y z
N MET A 1 34.71 -2.09 -15.01
CA MET A 1 34.20 -1.93 -13.63
C MET A 1 34.47 -0.51 -13.18
N GLY A 2 33.49 0.30 -12.97
CA GLY A 2 33.63 1.64 -12.42
C GLY A 2 34.18 1.57 -10.99
N SER A 3 34.87 2.61 -10.52
CA SER A 3 35.26 2.68 -9.11
C SER A 3 34.00 2.62 -8.22
N GLN A 4 34.14 2.12 -6.98
CA GLN A 4 33.02 2.08 -6.02
C GLN A 4 32.32 3.45 -5.88
N VAL A 5 33.13 4.53 -5.95
CA VAL A 5 32.63 5.91 -5.95
C VAL A 5 31.72 6.19 -7.15
N TRP A 6 32.09 5.68 -8.35
CA TRP A 6 31.27 5.86 -9.56
C TRP A 6 29.89 5.19 -9.44
N VAL A 7 29.84 3.96 -8.95
CA VAL A 7 28.61 3.19 -8.73
C VAL A 7 27.67 3.90 -7.74
N VAL A 8 28.23 4.28 -6.58
CA VAL A 8 27.43 5.00 -5.54
C VAL A 8 26.96 6.34 -6.05
N SER A 9 27.84 7.10 -6.74
CA SER A 9 27.47 8.41 -7.31
C SER A 9 26.38 8.26 -8.37
N THR A 10 26.46 7.27 -9.25
CA THR A 10 25.43 7.02 -10.27
C THR A 10 24.07 6.74 -9.64
N LEU A 11 24.02 5.90 -8.58
CA LEU A 11 22.78 5.65 -7.87
C LEU A 11 22.24 6.90 -7.18
N LEU A 12 23.06 7.61 -6.41
CA LEU A 12 22.65 8.82 -5.71
C LEU A 12 22.14 9.91 -6.68
N ILE A 13 22.85 10.10 -7.80
CA ILE A 13 22.43 11.06 -8.83
C ILE A 13 21.09 10.60 -9.45
N SER A 14 20.90 9.29 -9.71
CA SER A 14 19.62 8.80 -10.25
C SER A 14 18.45 9.03 -9.29
N ILE A 15 18.64 8.85 -7.98
CA ILE A 15 17.64 9.16 -6.96
C ILE A 15 17.33 10.66 -6.93
N VAL A 16 18.37 11.49 -6.92
CA VAL A 16 18.22 12.96 -6.98
C VAL A 16 17.49 13.37 -8.26
N LEU A 17 17.81 12.74 -9.40
CA LEU A 17 17.16 12.98 -10.68
C LEU A 17 15.65 12.65 -10.60
N ILE A 18 15.27 11.49 -10.05
CA ILE A 18 13.86 11.12 -9.84
C ILE A 18 13.17 12.17 -8.97
N VAL A 19 13.76 12.53 -7.84
CA VAL A 19 13.18 13.50 -6.91
C VAL A 19 13.02 14.88 -7.55
N LEU A 20 14.08 15.42 -8.19
CA LEU A 20 14.06 16.73 -8.82
C LEU A 20 13.05 16.81 -9.98
N THR A 21 13.00 15.77 -10.82
CA THR A 21 12.07 15.76 -11.96
C THR A 21 10.62 15.69 -11.50
N ILE A 22 10.30 14.92 -10.46
CA ILE A 22 8.94 14.85 -9.93
C ILE A 22 8.59 16.13 -9.15
N VAL A 23 9.41 16.52 -8.17
CA VAL A 23 9.06 17.58 -7.22
C VAL A 23 9.20 18.98 -7.83
N LYS A 24 10.32 19.26 -8.51
CA LYS A 24 10.65 20.59 -9.03
C LYS A 24 10.17 20.80 -10.45
N LEU A 25 10.41 19.84 -11.34
CA LEU A 25 10.03 19.93 -12.76
C LEU A 25 8.59 19.47 -13.02
N LYS A 26 7.92 18.89 -12.01
CA LYS A 26 6.53 18.38 -12.10
C LYS A 26 6.32 17.31 -13.18
N PHE A 27 7.36 16.54 -13.47
CA PHE A 27 7.24 15.40 -14.38
C PHE A 27 6.39 14.31 -13.74
N HIS A 28 5.69 13.58 -14.59
CA HIS A 28 4.97 12.39 -14.17
C HIS A 28 5.97 11.34 -13.66
N PRO A 29 5.70 10.60 -12.54
CA PRO A 29 6.62 9.59 -12.00
C PRO A 29 7.06 8.53 -13.01
N PHE A 30 6.16 8.14 -13.93
CA PHE A 30 6.50 7.24 -15.05
C PHE A 30 7.67 7.76 -15.88
N LEU A 31 7.63 9.04 -16.31
CA LEU A 31 8.70 9.66 -17.09
C LEU A 31 9.99 9.82 -16.26
N ALA A 32 9.86 10.17 -14.99
CA ALA A 32 11.00 10.34 -14.09
C ALA A 32 11.78 9.01 -13.89
N LEU A 33 11.06 7.90 -13.70
CA LEU A 33 11.65 6.58 -13.56
C LEU A 33 12.30 6.08 -14.86
N LEU A 34 11.68 6.32 -16.02
CA LEU A 34 12.27 5.98 -17.30
C LEU A 34 13.53 6.82 -17.59
N LEU A 35 13.50 8.12 -17.30
CA LEU A 35 14.66 9.00 -17.44
C LEU A 35 15.82 8.52 -16.56
N ALA A 36 15.52 8.16 -15.31
CA ALA A 36 16.53 7.59 -14.40
C ALA A 36 17.06 6.24 -14.90
N SER A 37 16.22 5.42 -15.53
CA SER A 37 16.63 4.15 -16.15
C SER A 37 17.64 4.38 -17.27
N PHE A 38 17.34 5.27 -18.20
CA PHE A 38 18.27 5.63 -19.27
C PHE A 38 19.56 6.25 -18.74
N PHE A 39 19.45 7.14 -17.75
CA PHE A 39 20.61 7.75 -17.09
C PHE A 39 21.54 6.68 -16.49
N VAL A 40 21.01 5.76 -15.68
CA VAL A 40 21.80 4.69 -15.06
C VAL A 40 22.44 3.80 -16.13
N GLY A 41 21.68 3.36 -17.13
CA GLY A 41 22.19 2.52 -18.21
C GLY A 41 23.36 3.18 -18.94
N ALA A 42 23.21 4.46 -19.30
CA ALA A 42 24.26 5.22 -19.97
C ALA A 42 25.52 5.42 -19.09
N MET A 43 25.34 5.78 -17.82
CA MET A 43 26.46 5.97 -16.87
C MET A 43 27.20 4.68 -16.56
N MET A 44 26.53 3.54 -16.63
CA MET A 44 27.12 2.21 -16.46
C MET A 44 27.64 1.60 -17.76
N GLY A 45 27.54 2.31 -18.90
CA GLY A 45 28.13 1.90 -20.19
C GLY A 45 27.30 0.88 -20.97
N MET A 46 26.00 0.75 -20.70
CA MET A 46 25.09 -0.11 -21.50
C MET A 46 24.92 0.43 -22.92
N GLY A 47 24.84 -0.47 -23.89
CA GLY A 47 24.50 -0.11 -25.28
C GLY A 47 23.05 0.41 -25.40
N PRO A 48 22.76 1.30 -26.38
CA PRO A 48 21.41 1.87 -26.54
C PRO A 48 20.31 0.83 -26.68
N LEU A 49 20.53 -0.20 -27.50
CA LEU A 49 19.54 -1.28 -27.70
C LEU A 49 19.43 -2.18 -26.46
N GLU A 50 20.52 -2.39 -25.74
CA GLU A 50 20.53 -3.14 -24.49
C GLU A 50 19.65 -2.44 -23.43
N MET A 51 19.75 -1.12 -23.32
CA MET A 51 18.89 -0.32 -22.42
C MET A 51 17.41 -0.48 -22.79
N VAL A 52 17.06 -0.37 -24.08
CA VAL A 52 15.67 -0.51 -24.53
C VAL A 52 15.13 -1.91 -24.21
N ASN A 53 15.89 -2.96 -24.52
CA ASN A 53 15.51 -4.34 -24.23
C ASN A 53 15.34 -4.60 -22.73
N ALA A 54 16.22 -4.05 -21.89
CA ALA A 54 16.10 -4.16 -20.44
C ALA A 54 14.87 -3.42 -19.92
N ILE A 55 14.54 -2.24 -20.44
CA ILE A 55 13.34 -1.48 -20.10
C ILE A 55 12.09 -2.26 -20.50
N GLU A 56 12.01 -2.76 -21.72
CA GLU A 56 10.89 -3.55 -22.23
C GLU A 56 10.66 -4.81 -21.39
N SER A 57 11.70 -5.59 -21.15
CA SER A 57 11.61 -6.79 -20.33
C SER A 57 11.23 -6.49 -18.87
N GLY A 58 11.71 -5.37 -18.31
CA GLY A 58 11.40 -4.91 -16.98
C GLY A 58 9.92 -4.52 -16.82
N ILE A 59 9.38 -3.77 -17.79
CA ILE A 59 7.95 -3.41 -17.85
C ILE A 59 7.11 -4.68 -18.02
N GLY A 60 7.39 -5.48 -19.04
CA GLY A 60 6.63 -6.68 -19.38
C GLY A 60 6.62 -7.72 -18.26
N GLY A 61 7.79 -8.05 -17.70
CA GLY A 61 7.93 -9.01 -16.62
C GLY A 61 7.27 -8.55 -15.31
N THR A 62 7.13 -7.23 -15.12
CA THR A 62 6.45 -6.69 -13.93
C THR A 62 4.95 -6.63 -14.14
N LEU A 63 4.49 -6.09 -15.26
CA LEU A 63 3.06 -5.93 -15.52
C LEU A 63 2.36 -7.26 -15.85
N GLY A 64 3.05 -8.26 -16.36
CA GLY A 64 2.45 -9.54 -16.73
C GLY A 64 1.63 -10.20 -15.60
N PHE A 65 2.16 -10.18 -14.38
CA PHE A 65 1.45 -10.66 -13.19
C PHE A 65 0.60 -9.57 -12.53
N LEU A 66 1.20 -8.39 -12.31
CA LEU A 66 0.58 -7.36 -11.48
C LEU A 66 -0.64 -6.71 -12.14
N ALA A 67 -0.67 -6.56 -13.46
CA ALA A 67 -1.81 -5.95 -14.15
C ALA A 67 -3.11 -6.75 -13.93
N ALA A 68 -3.03 -8.08 -13.96
CA ALA A 68 -4.18 -8.94 -13.70
C ALA A 68 -4.69 -8.76 -12.27
N VAL A 69 -3.81 -8.85 -11.26
CA VAL A 69 -4.22 -8.75 -9.84
C VAL A 69 -4.73 -7.35 -9.51
N ILE A 70 -4.06 -6.30 -10.00
CA ILE A 70 -4.46 -4.91 -9.76
C ILE A 70 -5.79 -4.60 -10.45
N GLY A 71 -5.98 -5.06 -11.69
CA GLY A 71 -7.24 -4.90 -12.41
C GLY A 71 -8.40 -5.55 -11.66
N LEU A 72 -8.24 -6.80 -11.23
CA LEU A 72 -9.23 -7.53 -10.44
C LEU A 72 -9.48 -6.87 -9.08
N GLY A 73 -8.42 -6.41 -8.40
CA GLY A 73 -8.53 -5.68 -7.14
C GLY A 73 -9.31 -4.38 -7.26
N THR A 74 -9.13 -3.67 -8.37
CA THR A 74 -9.88 -2.45 -8.66
C THR A 74 -11.36 -2.71 -8.86
N ILE A 75 -11.72 -3.78 -9.57
CA ILE A 75 -13.11 -4.19 -9.73
C ILE A 75 -13.72 -4.49 -8.36
N LEU A 76 -13.01 -5.26 -7.53
CA LEU A 76 -13.46 -5.60 -6.18
C LEU A 76 -13.65 -4.35 -5.33
N GLY A 77 -12.66 -3.43 -5.32
CA GLY A 77 -12.75 -2.14 -4.62
C GLY A 77 -13.93 -1.29 -5.12
N LYS A 78 -14.15 -1.23 -6.44
CA LYS A 78 -15.29 -0.51 -7.02
C LYS A 78 -16.63 -1.12 -6.62
N MET A 79 -16.73 -2.44 -6.58
CA MET A 79 -17.93 -3.12 -6.08
C MET A 79 -18.19 -2.82 -4.60
N MET A 80 -17.16 -2.74 -3.78
CA MET A 80 -17.27 -2.32 -2.37
C MET A 80 -17.80 -0.89 -2.22
N GLU A 81 -17.35 0.02 -3.07
CA GLU A 81 -17.77 1.42 -3.11
C GLU A 81 -19.24 1.54 -3.52
N VAL A 82 -19.58 1.03 -4.70
CA VAL A 82 -20.92 1.26 -5.30
C VAL A 82 -22.04 0.53 -4.55
N SER A 83 -21.76 -0.62 -3.96
CA SER A 83 -22.73 -1.38 -3.18
C SER A 83 -22.99 -0.81 -1.78
N GLY A 84 -22.12 0.08 -1.26
CA GLY A 84 -22.15 0.54 0.12
C GLY A 84 -21.61 -0.50 1.13
N ALA A 85 -20.85 -1.49 0.66
CA ALA A 85 -20.31 -2.54 1.52
C ALA A 85 -19.30 -1.97 2.55
N ALA A 86 -18.47 -1.00 2.17
CA ALA A 86 -17.57 -0.33 3.09
C ALA A 86 -18.31 0.46 4.19
N GLU A 87 -19.40 1.13 3.83
CA GLU A 87 -20.29 1.82 4.78
C GLU A 87 -20.96 0.83 5.75
N ARG A 88 -21.35 -0.37 5.26
CA ARG A 88 -21.93 -1.44 6.12
C ARG A 88 -20.95 -1.85 7.22
N ILE A 89 -19.68 -2.05 6.92
CA ILE A 89 -18.65 -2.40 7.90
C ILE A 89 -18.61 -1.31 8.97
N GLY A 90 -18.50 -0.06 8.57
CA GLY A 90 -18.42 1.07 9.48
C GLY A 90 -19.64 1.21 10.39
N LEU A 91 -20.86 1.16 9.83
CA LEU A 91 -22.10 1.26 10.61
C LEU A 91 -22.29 0.08 11.58
N THR A 92 -21.79 -1.10 11.22
CA THR A 92 -21.86 -2.26 12.11
C THR A 92 -20.91 -2.15 13.28
N LEU A 93 -19.66 -1.74 13.02
CA LEU A 93 -18.66 -1.53 14.07
C LEU A 93 -19.06 -0.42 15.05
N GLN A 94 -19.78 0.62 14.60
CA GLN A 94 -20.33 1.66 15.49
C GLN A 94 -21.30 1.11 16.57
N ARG A 95 -21.90 -0.06 16.36
CA ARG A 95 -22.77 -0.67 17.36
C ARG A 95 -22.03 -1.37 18.49
N CYS A 96 -20.71 -1.57 18.34
CA CYS A 96 -19.87 -2.20 19.35
C CYS A 96 -19.57 -1.21 20.49
N ARG A 97 -20.35 -1.26 21.57
CA ARG A 97 -20.24 -0.32 22.71
C ARG A 97 -18.94 -0.40 23.50
N TRP A 98 -18.18 -1.49 23.37
CA TRP A 98 -16.90 -1.71 24.05
C TRP A 98 -15.70 -1.15 23.27
N LEU A 99 -15.88 -0.73 22.03
CA LEU A 99 -14.86 -0.09 21.21
C LEU A 99 -15.05 1.44 21.24
N SER A 100 -13.98 2.17 21.48
CA SER A 100 -14.00 3.62 21.31
C SER A 100 -14.05 4.02 19.82
N ALA A 101 -14.61 5.18 19.53
CA ALA A 101 -14.86 5.62 18.16
C ALA A 101 -13.57 5.73 17.32
N ASP A 102 -12.46 6.13 17.91
CA ASP A 102 -11.16 6.21 17.26
C ASP A 102 -10.59 4.83 16.90
N VAL A 103 -10.78 3.81 17.74
CA VAL A 103 -10.41 2.42 17.45
C VAL A 103 -11.32 1.83 16.37
N ILE A 104 -12.61 2.15 16.39
CA ILE A 104 -13.53 1.76 15.31
C ILE A 104 -13.02 2.29 13.96
N MET A 105 -12.56 3.53 13.89
CA MET A 105 -12.04 4.11 12.66
C MET A 105 -10.76 3.40 12.17
N VAL A 106 -9.91 2.92 13.08
CA VAL A 106 -8.76 2.05 12.72
C VAL A 106 -9.25 0.74 12.10
N LEU A 107 -10.18 0.05 12.75
CA LEU A 107 -10.67 -1.24 12.23
C LEU A 107 -11.39 -1.10 10.89
N VAL A 108 -12.18 -0.03 10.72
CA VAL A 108 -12.80 0.30 9.43
C VAL A 108 -11.72 0.53 8.36
N GLY A 109 -10.69 1.34 8.68
CA GLY A 109 -9.58 1.60 7.77
C GLY A 109 -8.81 0.33 7.40
N LEU A 110 -8.52 -0.55 8.37
CA LEU A 110 -7.83 -1.82 8.12
C LEU A 110 -8.67 -2.76 7.25
N ILE A 111 -9.93 -2.99 7.58
CA ILE A 111 -10.77 -3.95 6.86
C ILE A 111 -11.10 -3.45 5.45
N CYS A 112 -11.54 -2.20 5.32
CA CYS A 112 -11.89 -1.63 4.02
C CYS A 112 -10.64 -1.34 3.17
N GLY A 113 -9.53 -0.96 3.80
CA GLY A 113 -8.26 -0.71 3.16
C GLY A 113 -7.65 -1.92 2.45
N ILE A 114 -8.07 -3.15 2.76
CA ILE A 114 -7.64 -4.35 2.05
C ILE A 114 -7.97 -4.28 0.55
N THR A 115 -9.10 -3.69 0.19
CA THR A 115 -9.61 -3.66 -1.18
C THR A 115 -9.69 -2.26 -1.79
N LEU A 116 -9.68 -1.21 -0.96
CA LEU A 116 -9.78 0.18 -1.40
C LEU A 116 -8.40 0.83 -1.49
N PHE A 117 -8.15 1.56 -2.56
CA PHE A 117 -7.01 2.47 -2.61
C PHE A 117 -7.14 3.53 -1.52
N VAL A 118 -6.03 3.98 -0.96
CA VAL A 118 -6.01 4.84 0.21
C VAL A 118 -6.83 6.12 0.02
N GLU A 119 -6.69 6.81 -1.10
CA GLU A 119 -7.43 8.04 -1.41
C GLU A 119 -8.95 7.76 -1.53
N VAL A 120 -9.30 6.69 -2.25
CA VAL A 120 -10.71 6.26 -2.40
C VAL A 120 -11.29 5.87 -1.05
N GLY A 121 -10.53 5.14 -0.24
CA GLY A 121 -10.91 4.75 1.12
C GLY A 121 -11.19 5.97 2.01
N VAL A 122 -10.35 7.00 1.93
CA VAL A 122 -10.57 8.25 2.68
C VAL A 122 -11.84 8.93 2.21
N VAL A 123 -12.02 9.18 0.92
CA VAL A 123 -13.20 9.87 0.38
C VAL A 123 -14.49 9.14 0.75
N LEU A 124 -14.48 7.81 0.65
CA LEU A 124 -15.65 6.97 0.90
C LEU A 124 -16.00 6.84 2.40
N LEU A 125 -14.99 6.79 3.26
CA LEU A 125 -15.20 6.50 4.69
C LEU A 125 -15.19 7.76 5.57
N ILE A 126 -14.75 8.91 5.08
CA ILE A 126 -14.75 10.14 5.86
C ILE A 126 -16.16 10.61 6.29
N PRO A 127 -17.25 10.41 5.48
CA PRO A 127 -18.62 10.72 5.93
C PRO A 127 -19.03 9.95 7.20
N LEU A 128 -18.47 8.72 7.38
CA LEU A 128 -18.66 7.96 8.59
C LEU A 128 -18.04 8.67 9.80
N ALA A 129 -16.81 9.19 9.66
CA ALA A 129 -16.15 9.98 10.69
C ALA A 129 -16.98 11.25 11.00
N PHE A 130 -17.55 11.91 9.98
CA PHE A 130 -18.44 13.05 10.17
C PHE A 130 -19.68 12.69 11.00
N SER A 131 -20.34 11.58 10.65
CA SER A 131 -21.53 11.10 11.39
C SER A 131 -21.20 10.81 12.86
N ILE A 132 -20.06 10.15 13.13
CA ILE A 132 -19.63 9.85 14.50
C ILE A 132 -19.28 11.14 15.23
N ALA A 133 -18.51 12.04 14.63
CA ALA A 133 -18.10 13.31 15.24
C ALA A 133 -19.31 14.14 15.70
N LYS A 134 -20.33 14.24 14.83
CA LYS A 134 -21.60 14.95 15.17
C LYS A 134 -22.34 14.29 16.31
N LYS A 135 -22.49 12.95 16.30
CA LYS A 135 -23.26 12.21 17.32
C LYS A 135 -22.60 12.20 18.68
N THR A 136 -21.27 12.18 18.72
CA THR A 136 -20.47 12.03 19.96
C THR A 136 -19.84 13.33 20.43
N ASN A 137 -20.05 14.42 19.69
CA ASN A 137 -19.38 15.71 19.91
C ASN A 137 -17.84 15.57 20.06
N THR A 138 -17.24 14.68 19.23
CA THR A 138 -15.82 14.38 19.24
C THR A 138 -15.12 15.19 18.14
N SER A 139 -13.89 15.67 18.41
CA SER A 139 -13.07 16.33 17.38
C SER A 139 -12.89 15.42 16.16
N LEU A 140 -13.11 15.94 14.97
CA LEU A 140 -12.98 15.18 13.73
C LEU A 140 -11.56 14.62 13.53
N LEU A 141 -10.52 15.34 13.99
CA LEU A 141 -9.14 14.86 13.95
C LEU A 141 -8.96 13.52 14.70
N LYS A 142 -9.68 13.32 15.83
CA LYS A 142 -9.63 12.05 16.58
C LYS A 142 -10.18 10.84 15.83
N LEU A 143 -10.92 11.07 14.77
CA LEU A 143 -11.55 10.02 13.97
C LEU A 143 -10.89 9.87 12.61
N ALA A 144 -10.63 10.98 11.93
CA ALA A 144 -10.06 10.99 10.59
C ALA A 144 -8.59 10.52 10.58
N ILE A 145 -7.76 10.97 11.53
CA ILE A 145 -6.35 10.57 11.57
C ILE A 145 -6.18 9.05 11.78
N PRO A 146 -6.85 8.40 12.75
CA PRO A 146 -6.81 6.94 12.88
C PRO A 146 -7.26 6.21 11.61
N LEU A 147 -8.33 6.67 10.95
CA LEU A 147 -8.79 6.11 9.69
C LEU A 147 -7.70 6.20 8.60
N CYS A 148 -7.17 7.40 8.38
CA CYS A 148 -6.18 7.63 7.33
C CYS A 148 -4.86 6.91 7.60
N THR A 149 -4.43 6.83 8.88
CA THR A 149 -3.24 6.08 9.27
C THR A 149 -3.42 4.58 9.04
N ALA A 150 -4.61 4.03 9.32
CA ALA A 150 -4.91 2.62 9.07
C ALA A 150 -4.98 2.29 7.58
N LEU A 151 -5.63 3.13 6.78
CA LEU A 151 -5.67 2.99 5.33
C LEU A 151 -4.26 3.03 4.73
N MET A 152 -3.42 3.97 5.20
CA MET A 152 -2.03 4.10 4.75
C MET A 152 -1.19 2.88 5.15
N ALA A 153 -1.35 2.37 6.37
CA ALA A 153 -0.64 1.19 6.82
C ALA A 153 -0.98 -0.03 5.95
N VAL A 154 -2.27 -0.33 5.73
CA VAL A 154 -2.68 -1.46 4.87
C VAL A 154 -2.18 -1.28 3.44
N HIS A 155 -2.27 -0.07 2.89
CA HIS A 155 -1.78 0.24 1.55
C HIS A 155 -0.30 -0.10 1.37
N CYS A 156 0.53 0.12 2.40
CA CYS A 156 1.97 -0.08 2.31
C CYS A 156 2.41 -1.51 2.64
N VAL A 157 1.74 -2.21 3.56
CA VAL A 157 2.26 -3.50 4.07
C VAL A 157 1.40 -4.72 3.77
N VAL A 158 0.19 -4.55 3.22
CA VAL A 158 -0.74 -5.68 3.03
C VAL A 158 -1.04 -5.93 1.54
N PRO A 159 -0.55 -7.02 0.93
CA PRO A 159 -1.09 -7.49 -0.33
C PRO A 159 -2.62 -7.78 -0.19
N PRO A 160 -3.43 -7.65 -1.23
CA PRO A 160 -3.04 -7.46 -2.64
C PRO A 160 -2.89 -5.99 -3.10
N HIS A 161 -2.61 -5.05 -2.21
CA HIS A 161 -2.32 -3.68 -2.63
C HIS A 161 -1.16 -3.64 -3.64
N PRO A 162 -1.25 -2.82 -4.70
CA PRO A 162 -0.32 -2.86 -5.83
C PRO A 162 1.14 -2.74 -5.44
N ALA A 163 1.49 -1.78 -4.59
CA ALA A 163 2.87 -1.56 -4.18
C ALA A 163 3.38 -2.68 -3.27
N ALA A 164 2.60 -3.10 -2.27
CA ALA A 164 2.96 -4.20 -1.38
C ALA A 164 3.12 -5.53 -2.15
N LEU A 165 2.22 -5.78 -3.12
CA LEU A 165 2.31 -6.95 -4.00
C LEU A 165 3.55 -6.89 -4.91
N PHE A 166 3.86 -5.71 -5.47
CA PHE A 166 5.08 -5.50 -6.27
C PHE A 166 6.33 -5.85 -5.46
N VAL A 167 6.43 -5.31 -4.24
CA VAL A 167 7.57 -5.54 -3.34
C VAL A 167 7.71 -7.03 -3.04
N ALA A 168 6.63 -7.69 -2.58
CA ALA A 168 6.64 -9.11 -2.28
C ALA A 168 7.07 -9.96 -3.48
N ASN A 169 6.52 -9.69 -4.66
CA ASN A 169 6.87 -10.41 -5.89
C ASN A 169 8.34 -10.21 -6.29
N LYS A 170 8.85 -8.97 -6.25
CA LYS A 170 10.24 -8.67 -6.64
C LYS A 170 11.28 -9.23 -5.68
N LEU A 171 10.94 -9.36 -4.40
CA LEU A 171 11.81 -9.98 -3.40
C LEU A 171 11.69 -11.51 -3.37
N GLY A 172 10.73 -12.10 -4.09
CA GLY A 172 10.44 -13.53 -4.03
C GLY A 172 9.81 -13.98 -2.70
N ALA A 173 9.14 -13.06 -2.00
CA ALA A 173 8.46 -13.32 -0.74
C ALA A 173 7.16 -14.09 -0.94
N ASP A 174 6.82 -14.96 0.02
CA ASP A 174 5.50 -15.60 0.05
C ASP A 174 4.40 -14.56 0.39
N ILE A 175 3.45 -14.43 -0.52
CA ILE A 175 2.42 -13.37 -0.43
C ILE A 175 1.51 -13.58 0.78
N GLY A 176 1.14 -14.83 1.11
CA GLY A 176 0.30 -15.12 2.26
C GLY A 176 0.99 -14.79 3.58
N THR A 177 2.26 -15.12 3.70
CA THR A 177 3.10 -14.75 4.85
C THR A 177 3.22 -13.23 4.98
N VAL A 178 3.46 -12.52 3.88
CA VAL A 178 3.49 -11.03 3.87
C VAL A 178 2.13 -10.46 4.30
N ILE A 179 1.00 -11.06 3.91
CA ILE A 179 -0.34 -10.63 4.38
C ILE A 179 -0.45 -10.76 5.90
N VAL A 180 -0.07 -11.91 6.47
CA VAL A 180 -0.17 -12.13 7.93
C VAL A 180 0.70 -11.13 8.69
N TYR A 181 1.97 -10.97 8.29
CA TYR A 181 2.88 -10.03 8.93
C TYR A 181 2.43 -8.58 8.72
N GLY A 182 1.98 -8.24 7.52
CA GLY A 182 1.47 -6.93 7.18
C GLY A 182 0.24 -6.54 8.00
N LEU A 183 -0.71 -7.45 8.19
CA LEU A 183 -1.89 -7.21 9.03
C LEU A 183 -1.50 -7.01 10.49
N LEU A 184 -0.57 -7.80 11.02
CA LEU A 184 -0.10 -7.65 12.40
C LEU A 184 0.65 -6.32 12.61
N VAL A 185 1.63 -6.04 11.74
CA VAL A 185 2.42 -4.80 11.80
C VAL A 185 1.54 -3.58 11.53
N GLY A 186 0.65 -3.65 10.54
CA GLY A 186 -0.28 -2.58 10.18
C GLY A 186 -1.28 -2.26 11.31
N LEU A 187 -1.78 -3.28 12.00
CA LEU A 187 -2.66 -3.11 13.17
C LEU A 187 -1.92 -2.37 14.31
N ILE A 188 -0.73 -2.83 14.67
CA ILE A 188 0.09 -2.21 15.74
C ILE A 188 0.41 -0.76 15.37
N ALA A 189 0.91 -0.53 14.15
CA ALA A 189 1.27 0.80 13.65
C ALA A 189 0.07 1.75 13.68
N SER A 190 -1.09 1.30 13.21
CA SER A 190 -2.31 2.10 13.14
C SER A 190 -2.89 2.43 14.51
N LEU A 191 -2.88 1.47 15.45
CA LEU A 191 -3.38 1.72 16.82
C LEU A 191 -2.49 2.71 17.58
N VAL A 192 -1.17 2.60 17.41
CA VAL A 192 -0.24 3.47 18.13
C VAL A 192 -0.12 4.83 17.45
N GLY A 193 0.08 4.89 16.14
CA GLY A 193 0.17 6.13 15.37
C GLY A 193 -1.15 6.90 15.31
N GLY A 194 -2.29 6.22 15.36
CA GLY A 194 -3.62 6.83 15.38
C GLY A 194 -4.14 7.11 16.80
N PRO A 195 -4.99 6.23 17.36
CA PRO A 195 -5.68 6.48 18.63
C PRO A 195 -4.78 6.78 19.82
N LEU A 196 -3.73 5.98 20.02
CA LEU A 196 -2.88 6.12 21.21
C LEU A 196 -2.09 7.43 21.19
N PHE A 197 -1.51 7.78 20.04
CA PHE A 197 -0.83 9.06 19.86
C PHE A 197 -1.77 10.25 20.14
N LEU A 198 -2.98 10.25 19.55
CA LEU A 198 -3.91 11.35 19.73
C LEU A 198 -4.45 11.45 21.16
N ARG A 199 -4.61 10.32 21.86
CA ARG A 199 -4.97 10.29 23.28
C ARG A 199 -3.85 10.85 24.15
N ALA A 200 -2.58 10.54 23.82
CA ALA A 200 -1.42 11.08 24.55
C ALA A 200 -1.31 12.61 24.43
N LEU A 201 -1.81 13.22 23.35
CA LEU A 201 -1.89 14.68 23.21
C LEU A 201 -2.92 15.30 24.17
N GLY A 202 -3.95 14.55 24.59
CA GLY A 202 -4.98 15.02 25.51
C GLY A 202 -5.61 16.35 25.06
N ASN A 203 -5.56 17.36 25.94
CA ASN A 203 -6.12 18.69 25.69
C ASN A 203 -5.32 19.54 24.68
N ARG A 204 -4.15 19.07 24.20
CA ARG A 204 -3.35 19.75 23.16
C ARG A 204 -3.91 19.53 21.77
N LEU A 205 -4.80 18.55 21.59
CA LEU A 205 -5.46 18.32 20.30
C LEU A 205 -6.64 19.31 20.18
N PRO A 206 -6.66 20.17 19.14
CA PRO A 206 -7.75 21.12 18.95
C PRO A 206 -9.06 20.41 18.62
N TYR A 207 -10.15 20.97 19.11
CA TYR A 207 -11.46 20.55 18.67
C TYR A 207 -11.70 21.06 17.22
N LYS A 208 -11.97 20.15 16.31
CA LYS A 208 -12.35 20.45 14.93
C LYS A 208 -13.76 19.89 14.67
N PRO A 209 -14.73 20.76 14.42
CA PRO A 209 -16.06 20.33 13.98
C PRO A 209 -15.99 19.84 12.52
N VAL A 210 -17.05 19.18 12.08
CA VAL A 210 -17.22 18.89 10.64
C VAL A 210 -17.35 20.18 9.88
N PRO A 211 -16.55 20.43 8.83
CA PRO A 211 -16.63 21.65 8.04
C PRO A 211 -18.03 21.83 7.44
N ALA A 212 -18.50 23.09 7.33
CA ALA A 212 -19.86 23.41 6.89
C ALA A 212 -20.16 22.88 5.47
N GLU A 213 -19.15 22.87 4.59
CA GLU A 213 -19.26 22.35 3.22
C GLU A 213 -19.60 20.85 3.17
N PHE A 214 -19.25 20.07 4.21
CA PHE A 214 -19.52 18.64 4.34
C PHE A 214 -20.64 18.33 5.33
N ALA A 215 -21.32 19.35 5.85
CA ALA A 215 -22.36 19.18 6.87
C ALA A 215 -23.55 18.34 6.39
N ASN A 216 -23.84 18.34 5.10
CA ASN A 216 -24.96 17.63 4.48
C ASN A 216 -24.58 16.27 3.86
N LEU A 217 -23.33 15.82 4.00
CA LEU A 217 -22.95 14.48 3.57
C LEU A 217 -23.57 13.45 4.53
N GLU A 218 -24.51 12.68 4.01
CA GLU A 218 -25.20 11.63 4.75
C GLU A 218 -24.62 10.26 4.41
N VAL A 219 -24.53 9.42 5.43
CA VAL A 219 -24.26 7.98 5.25
C VAL A 219 -25.54 7.32 4.76
N ARG A 220 -25.46 6.43 3.79
CA ARG A 220 -26.62 5.69 3.26
C ARG A 220 -27.39 5.00 4.38
N GLU A 221 -28.69 4.88 4.22
CA GLU A 221 -29.52 4.14 5.19
C GLU A 221 -29.08 2.67 5.29
N ALA A 222 -29.05 2.17 6.52
CA ALA A 222 -28.63 0.79 6.78
C ALA A 222 -29.49 -0.26 6.04
N SER A 223 -30.76 0.06 5.76
CA SER A 223 -31.68 -0.78 5.00
C SER A 223 -31.25 -0.99 3.54
N THR A 224 -30.61 0.00 2.94
CA THR A 224 -30.16 -0.03 1.55
C THR A 224 -28.79 -0.69 1.36
N LEU A 225 -28.09 -1.02 2.44
CA LEU A 225 -26.75 -1.59 2.40
C LEU A 225 -26.76 -3.13 2.33
N PRO A 226 -25.70 -3.79 1.79
CA PRO A 226 -25.59 -5.24 1.81
C PRO A 226 -25.54 -5.79 3.24
N SER A 227 -25.78 -7.09 3.41
CA SER A 227 -25.62 -7.73 4.71
C SER A 227 -24.14 -7.76 5.11
N LEU A 228 -23.86 -7.69 6.42
CA LEU A 228 -22.48 -7.75 6.92
C LEU A 228 -21.76 -9.03 6.49
N GLY A 229 -22.46 -10.18 6.55
CA GLY A 229 -21.90 -11.47 6.16
C GLY A 229 -21.46 -11.50 4.69
N ALA A 230 -22.33 -11.00 3.76
CA ALA A 230 -21.97 -10.90 2.35
C ALA A 230 -20.77 -9.95 2.13
N THR A 231 -20.75 -8.84 2.84
CA THR A 231 -19.67 -7.85 2.77
C THR A 231 -18.33 -8.44 3.22
N LEU A 232 -18.29 -8.99 4.44
CA LEU A 232 -17.03 -9.55 4.99
C LEU A 232 -16.55 -10.76 4.20
N PHE A 233 -17.47 -11.64 3.78
CA PHE A 233 -17.11 -12.78 2.94
C PHE A 233 -16.47 -12.31 1.64
N THR A 234 -17.03 -11.33 0.95
CA THR A 234 -16.50 -10.81 -0.31
C THR A 234 -15.12 -10.16 -0.12
N VAL A 235 -14.94 -9.35 0.92
CA VAL A 235 -13.68 -8.62 1.19
C VAL A 235 -12.55 -9.58 1.59
N LEU A 236 -12.85 -10.55 2.45
CA LEU A 236 -11.86 -11.44 3.03
C LEU A 236 -11.57 -12.68 2.16
N LEU A 237 -12.43 -12.96 1.18
CA LEU A 237 -12.31 -14.14 0.32
C LEU A 237 -10.94 -14.25 -0.36
N PRO A 238 -10.42 -13.24 -1.07
CA PRO A 238 -9.13 -13.36 -1.75
C PRO A 238 -7.98 -13.62 -0.77
N ILE A 239 -7.98 -12.95 0.38
CA ILE A 239 -6.99 -13.18 1.45
C ILE A 239 -7.12 -14.60 2.00
N GLY A 240 -8.34 -15.05 2.31
CA GLY A 240 -8.58 -16.41 2.80
C GLY A 240 -8.07 -17.48 1.85
N LEU A 241 -8.29 -17.31 0.54
CA LEU A 241 -7.78 -18.25 -0.47
C LEU A 241 -6.25 -18.24 -0.55
N MET A 242 -5.60 -17.06 -0.51
CA MET A 242 -4.14 -16.94 -0.49
C MET A 242 -3.54 -17.60 0.76
N LEU A 243 -4.14 -17.39 1.94
CA LEU A 243 -3.70 -18.00 3.19
C LEU A 243 -3.86 -19.53 3.17
N VAL A 244 -4.93 -20.05 2.55
CA VAL A 244 -5.11 -21.53 2.37
C VAL A 244 -3.95 -22.11 1.56
N LYS A 245 -3.49 -21.42 0.51
CA LYS A 245 -2.29 -21.82 -0.26
C LYS A 245 -1.06 -21.86 0.65
N THR A 246 -0.76 -20.80 1.41
CA THR A 246 0.40 -20.74 2.31
C THR A 246 0.35 -21.86 3.35
N VAL A 247 -0.83 -22.14 3.95
CA VAL A 247 -1.00 -23.27 4.88
C VAL A 247 -0.75 -24.61 4.20
N ALA A 248 -1.20 -24.78 2.95
CA ALA A 248 -0.94 -26.01 2.19
C ALA A 248 0.57 -26.19 1.89
N GLU A 249 1.27 -25.12 1.53
CA GLU A 249 2.72 -25.14 1.28
C GLU A 249 3.55 -25.53 2.50
N LEU A 250 3.07 -25.17 3.71
CA LEU A 250 3.74 -25.48 4.98
C LEU A 250 3.46 -26.92 5.50
N ASN A 251 2.30 -27.53 5.13
CA ASN A 251 1.82 -28.74 5.78
C ASN A 251 1.59 -29.92 4.83
N MET A 252 1.71 -29.73 3.51
CA MET A 252 1.41 -30.76 2.53
C MET A 252 2.60 -31.07 1.64
N GLU A 253 2.73 -32.32 1.21
CA GLU A 253 3.70 -32.71 0.19
C GLU A 253 3.32 -32.13 -1.17
N LYS A 254 4.31 -31.54 -1.86
CA LYS A 254 4.15 -30.96 -3.19
C LYS A 254 3.82 -32.04 -4.22
N GLY A 255 2.90 -31.75 -5.13
CA GLY A 255 2.58 -32.61 -6.28
C GLY A 255 1.34 -33.51 -6.11
N GLY A 256 0.71 -33.55 -4.93
CA GLY A 256 -0.59 -34.20 -4.76
C GLY A 256 -1.73 -33.39 -5.41
N THR A 257 -2.79 -34.08 -5.87
CA THR A 257 -3.93 -33.40 -6.52
C THR A 257 -4.54 -32.31 -5.64
N LEU A 258 -4.73 -32.58 -4.34
CA LEU A 258 -5.27 -31.58 -3.41
C LEU A 258 -4.35 -30.36 -3.27
N TYR A 259 -3.02 -30.59 -3.14
CA TYR A 259 -2.03 -29.51 -3.10
C TYR A 259 -2.13 -28.63 -4.35
N THR A 260 -2.14 -29.23 -5.55
CA THR A 260 -2.24 -28.50 -6.82
C THR A 260 -3.52 -27.66 -6.92
N VAL A 261 -4.65 -28.20 -6.45
CA VAL A 261 -5.92 -27.44 -6.41
C VAL A 261 -5.82 -26.25 -5.45
N LEU A 262 -5.28 -26.46 -4.24
CA LEU A 262 -5.14 -25.39 -3.25
C LEU A 262 -4.13 -24.31 -3.72
N GLU A 263 -3.04 -24.72 -4.35
CA GLU A 263 -2.07 -23.83 -4.98
C GLU A 263 -2.72 -22.98 -6.10
N PHE A 264 -3.55 -23.59 -6.94
CA PHE A 264 -4.26 -22.91 -8.02
C PHE A 264 -5.27 -21.90 -7.49
N ILE A 265 -6.16 -22.30 -6.57
CA ILE A 265 -7.20 -21.39 -6.06
C ILE A 265 -6.62 -20.28 -5.17
N GLY A 266 -5.51 -20.55 -4.48
CA GLY A 266 -4.81 -19.59 -3.64
C GLY A 266 -3.77 -18.75 -4.39
N ASN A 267 -3.55 -18.99 -5.68
CA ASN A 267 -2.76 -18.07 -6.52
C ASN A 267 -3.43 -16.70 -6.55
N PRO A 268 -2.72 -15.58 -6.37
CA PRO A 268 -3.31 -14.25 -6.30
C PRO A 268 -4.25 -13.91 -7.47
N ILE A 269 -3.90 -14.30 -8.70
CA ILE A 269 -4.75 -14.06 -9.88
C ILE A 269 -6.07 -14.81 -9.73
N THR A 270 -6.01 -16.11 -9.42
CA THR A 270 -7.20 -16.96 -9.30
C THR A 270 -8.05 -16.54 -8.10
N ALA A 271 -7.43 -16.27 -6.95
CA ALA A 271 -8.12 -15.83 -5.74
C ALA A 271 -8.89 -14.51 -5.98
N MET A 272 -8.25 -13.52 -6.61
CA MET A 272 -8.89 -12.26 -6.96
C MET A 272 -9.99 -12.42 -8.02
N PHE A 273 -9.77 -13.29 -9.01
CA PHE A 273 -10.76 -13.61 -10.04
C PHE A 273 -12.04 -14.20 -9.42
N ILE A 274 -11.89 -15.19 -8.55
CA ILE A 274 -13.01 -15.78 -7.80
C ILE A 274 -13.72 -14.70 -6.97
N ALA A 275 -12.96 -13.87 -6.25
CA ALA A 275 -13.53 -12.81 -5.40
C ALA A 275 -14.33 -11.77 -6.21
N VAL A 276 -13.90 -11.42 -7.42
CA VAL A 276 -14.63 -10.49 -8.30
C VAL A 276 -16.00 -11.09 -8.70
N PHE A 277 -16.07 -12.36 -9.10
CA PHE A 277 -17.35 -12.99 -9.43
C PHE A 277 -18.28 -13.10 -8.23
N VAL A 278 -17.72 -13.42 -7.06
CA VAL A 278 -18.49 -13.41 -5.80
C VAL A 278 -19.00 -12.00 -5.49
N ALA A 279 -18.17 -10.97 -5.69
CA ALA A 279 -18.57 -9.58 -5.51
C ALA A 279 -19.69 -9.18 -6.48
N TYR A 280 -19.57 -9.52 -7.76
CA TYR A 280 -20.61 -9.26 -8.76
C TYR A 280 -21.93 -9.91 -8.37
N TYR A 281 -21.89 -11.16 -7.91
CA TYR A 281 -23.09 -11.86 -7.47
C TYR A 281 -23.66 -11.27 -6.16
N MET A 282 -22.86 -11.24 -5.08
CA MET A 282 -23.34 -10.90 -3.73
C MET A 282 -23.64 -9.40 -3.55
N LEU A 283 -22.79 -8.54 -4.15
CA LEU A 283 -22.88 -7.09 -3.98
C LEU A 283 -23.56 -6.39 -5.17
N GLY A 284 -23.69 -7.08 -6.31
CA GLY A 284 -24.30 -6.56 -7.52
C GLY A 284 -25.63 -7.25 -7.87
N ILE A 285 -25.58 -8.41 -8.53
CA ILE A 285 -26.74 -9.09 -9.12
C ILE A 285 -27.81 -9.38 -8.08
N ARG A 286 -27.45 -9.95 -6.93
CA ARG A 286 -28.38 -10.22 -5.82
C ARG A 286 -29.07 -8.96 -5.29
N ARG A 287 -28.51 -7.79 -5.60
CA ARG A 287 -29.03 -6.47 -5.25
C ARG A 287 -29.65 -5.74 -6.45
N GLN A 288 -30.06 -6.50 -7.45
CA GLN A 288 -30.75 -6.02 -8.65
C GLN A 288 -29.94 -5.07 -9.54
N MET A 289 -28.61 -5.07 -9.44
CA MET A 289 -27.75 -4.39 -10.41
C MET A 289 -27.68 -5.24 -11.69
N GLY A 290 -28.10 -4.68 -12.82
CA GLY A 290 -27.98 -5.34 -14.12
C GLY A 290 -26.53 -5.40 -14.59
N MET A 291 -26.21 -6.36 -15.49
CA MET A 291 -24.85 -6.53 -16.03
C MET A 291 -24.30 -5.27 -16.72
N GLY A 292 -25.16 -4.49 -17.38
CA GLY A 292 -24.71 -3.20 -17.97
C GLY A 292 -24.25 -2.19 -16.95
N VAL A 293 -24.87 -2.13 -15.76
CA VAL A 293 -24.46 -1.27 -14.66
C VAL A 293 -23.12 -1.76 -14.08
N LEU A 294 -22.97 -3.07 -13.89
CA LEU A 294 -21.71 -3.67 -13.44
C LEU A 294 -20.56 -3.38 -14.41
N LEU A 295 -20.81 -3.48 -15.73
CA LEU A 295 -19.84 -3.15 -16.76
C LEU A 295 -19.39 -1.69 -16.64
N THR A 296 -20.33 -0.74 -16.56
CA THR A 296 -20.02 0.69 -16.42
C THR A 296 -19.19 0.98 -15.18
N HIS A 297 -19.51 0.35 -14.04
CA HIS A 297 -18.72 0.50 -12.81
C HIS A 297 -17.31 -0.08 -12.95
N THR A 298 -17.16 -1.20 -13.66
CA THR A 298 -15.85 -1.81 -13.97
C THR A 298 -14.99 -0.88 -14.82
N GLU A 299 -15.54 -0.35 -15.91
CA GLU A 299 -14.84 0.58 -16.80
C GLU A 299 -14.41 1.85 -16.07
N ASN A 300 -15.29 2.43 -15.25
CA ASN A 300 -14.96 3.60 -14.43
C ASN A 300 -13.84 3.29 -13.40
N GLY A 301 -13.78 2.06 -12.90
CA GLY A 301 -12.71 1.60 -12.02
C GLY A 301 -11.34 1.61 -12.72
N PHE A 302 -11.27 1.15 -13.95
CA PHE A 302 -10.01 1.05 -14.70
C PHE A 302 -9.36 2.39 -14.99
N GLY A 303 -10.13 3.46 -15.18
CA GLY A 303 -9.58 4.80 -15.37
C GLY A 303 -8.65 5.25 -14.24
N SER A 304 -8.95 4.86 -13.00
CA SER A 304 -8.15 5.24 -11.81
C SER A 304 -6.81 4.51 -11.70
N ILE A 305 -6.68 3.31 -12.27
CA ILE A 305 -5.47 2.47 -12.12
C ILE A 305 -4.48 2.58 -13.27
N ALA A 306 -4.88 3.13 -14.41
CA ALA A 306 -3.99 3.25 -15.58
C ALA A 306 -2.68 3.95 -15.22
N ASN A 307 -2.76 5.03 -14.44
CA ASN A 307 -1.61 5.75 -13.92
C ASN A 307 -0.71 4.86 -13.04
N ILE A 308 -1.32 4.10 -12.12
CA ILE A 308 -0.60 3.21 -11.20
C ILE A 308 0.13 2.11 -11.98
N LEU A 309 -0.51 1.50 -12.99
CA LEU A 309 0.11 0.47 -13.82
C LEU A 309 1.32 1.00 -14.57
N LEU A 310 1.24 2.21 -15.16
CA LEU A 310 2.38 2.83 -15.83
C LEU A 310 3.55 3.07 -14.87
N ILE A 311 3.30 3.59 -13.67
CA ILE A 311 4.34 3.80 -12.65
C ILE A 311 4.97 2.48 -12.22
N ILE A 312 4.17 1.43 -12.00
CA ILE A 312 4.64 0.08 -11.65
C ILE A 312 5.52 -0.49 -12.77
N GLY A 313 5.09 -0.35 -14.01
CA GLY A 313 5.89 -0.76 -15.18
C GLY A 313 7.25 -0.06 -15.22
N ALA A 314 7.27 1.26 -15.03
CA ALA A 314 8.52 2.04 -14.99
C ALA A 314 9.42 1.67 -13.81
N GLY A 315 8.84 1.36 -12.64
CA GLY A 315 9.60 0.81 -11.51
C GLY A 315 10.25 -0.54 -11.84
N GLY A 316 9.53 -1.38 -12.59
CA GLY A 316 10.07 -2.63 -13.14
C GLY A 316 11.21 -2.42 -14.12
N ALA A 317 11.09 -1.42 -15.01
CA ALA A 317 12.15 -1.02 -15.93
C ALA A 317 13.41 -0.55 -15.19
N PHE A 318 13.24 0.33 -14.19
CA PHE A 318 14.35 0.82 -13.38
C PHE A 318 15.08 -0.32 -12.66
N ASN A 319 14.33 -1.26 -12.07
CA ASN A 319 14.91 -2.45 -11.44
C ASN A 319 15.69 -3.31 -12.46
N ALA A 320 15.15 -3.53 -13.66
CA ALA A 320 15.81 -4.30 -14.71
C ALA A 320 17.12 -3.64 -15.16
N ILE A 321 17.15 -2.31 -15.32
CA ILE A 321 18.35 -1.55 -15.65
C ILE A 321 19.41 -1.66 -14.53
N LEU A 322 19.03 -1.50 -13.26
CA LEU A 322 19.94 -1.65 -12.14
C LEU A 322 20.62 -3.03 -12.13
N LYS A 323 19.85 -4.07 -12.45
CA LYS A 323 20.34 -5.45 -12.53
C LYS A 323 21.21 -5.66 -13.76
N SER A 324 20.74 -5.33 -14.96
CA SER A 324 21.45 -5.58 -16.22
C SER A 324 22.75 -4.76 -16.37
N SER A 325 22.80 -3.56 -15.77
CA SER A 325 23.99 -2.71 -15.75
C SER A 325 25.10 -3.19 -14.80
N GLY A 326 24.83 -4.21 -13.95
CA GLY A 326 25.77 -4.64 -12.90
C GLY A 326 25.90 -3.66 -11.74
N LEU A 327 25.11 -2.56 -11.74
CA LEU A 327 25.11 -1.58 -10.65
C LEU A 327 24.61 -2.23 -9.36
N ALA A 328 23.59 -3.08 -9.45
CA ALA A 328 23.02 -3.80 -8.33
C ALA A 328 24.06 -4.68 -7.62
N ASP A 329 24.83 -5.49 -8.36
CA ASP A 329 25.88 -6.37 -7.83
C ASP A 329 27.01 -5.56 -7.20
N SER A 330 27.39 -4.45 -7.84
CA SER A 330 28.42 -3.54 -7.31
C SER A 330 27.99 -2.87 -6.00
N LEU A 331 26.73 -2.45 -5.90
CA LEU A 331 26.14 -1.93 -4.67
C LEU A 331 26.13 -2.98 -3.56
N ALA A 332 25.76 -4.20 -3.89
CA ALA A 332 25.76 -5.32 -2.98
C ALA A 332 27.13 -5.45 -2.27
N VAL A 333 28.22 -5.43 -3.04
CA VAL A 333 29.60 -5.48 -2.49
C VAL A 333 29.93 -4.26 -1.61
N ILE A 334 29.50 -3.06 -2.00
CA ILE A 334 29.76 -1.83 -1.22
C ILE A 334 29.01 -1.85 0.10
N LEU A 335 27.74 -2.25 0.05
CA LEU A 335 26.84 -2.23 1.20
C LEU A 335 27.12 -3.39 2.19
N SER A 336 27.73 -4.50 1.73
CA SER A 336 28.22 -5.55 2.64
C SER A 336 29.29 -5.03 3.62
N ASN A 337 29.92 -3.92 3.29
CA ASN A 337 30.89 -3.24 4.16
C ASN A 337 30.24 -2.17 5.09
N LEU A 338 28.95 -1.86 4.89
CA LEU A 338 28.19 -1.00 5.79
C LEU A 338 27.57 -1.87 6.89
N TYR A 339 27.96 -1.62 8.14
CA TYR A 339 27.41 -2.31 9.32
C TYR A 339 25.95 -1.91 9.63
N MET A 340 25.12 -1.67 8.59
CA MET A 340 23.71 -1.32 8.76
C MET A 340 22.83 -2.57 8.57
N HIS A 341 21.94 -2.80 9.54
CA HIS A 341 21.00 -3.92 9.45
C HIS A 341 20.05 -3.76 8.24
N PRO A 342 19.84 -4.80 7.41
CA PRO A 342 19.06 -4.69 6.16
C PRO A 342 17.62 -4.22 6.36
N ILE A 343 16.97 -4.57 7.47
CA ILE A 343 15.64 -4.06 7.85
C ILE A 343 15.66 -2.54 8.00
N LEU A 344 16.66 -2.01 8.70
CA LEU A 344 16.78 -0.56 8.92
C LEU A 344 17.06 0.17 7.61
N LEU A 345 17.93 -0.38 6.76
CA LEU A 345 18.24 0.19 5.45
C LEU A 345 17.00 0.22 4.55
N ALA A 346 16.28 -0.89 4.44
CA ALA A 346 15.06 -1.00 3.64
C ALA A 346 14.01 0.03 4.08
N TRP A 347 13.79 0.14 5.39
CA TRP A 347 12.89 1.12 5.98
C TRP A 347 13.32 2.56 5.70
N LEU A 348 14.60 2.88 5.91
CA LEU A 348 15.14 4.24 5.75
C LEU A 348 15.05 4.72 4.30
N VAL A 349 15.42 3.86 3.34
CA VAL A 349 15.35 4.19 1.91
C VAL A 349 13.90 4.48 1.50
N ALA A 350 12.95 3.63 1.92
CA ALA A 350 11.54 3.83 1.62
C ALA A 350 10.99 5.12 2.25
N LEU A 351 11.36 5.42 3.49
CA LEU A 351 10.96 6.63 4.22
C LEU A 351 11.47 7.91 3.53
N ILE A 352 12.75 7.94 3.16
CA ILE A 352 13.36 9.08 2.47
C ILE A 352 12.72 9.30 1.11
N LEU A 353 12.52 8.24 0.33
CA LEU A 353 11.88 8.34 -0.98
C LEU A 353 10.42 8.80 -0.86
N HIS A 354 9.68 8.31 0.14
CA HIS A 354 8.29 8.75 0.35
C HIS A 354 8.23 10.25 0.70
N ALA A 355 9.04 10.71 1.64
CA ALA A 355 9.12 12.13 1.99
C ALA A 355 9.50 12.99 0.78
N ALA A 356 10.42 12.53 -0.07
CA ALA A 356 10.92 13.28 -1.21
C ALA A 356 9.90 13.33 -2.37
N VAL A 357 9.30 12.19 -2.73
CA VAL A 357 8.44 12.04 -3.92
C VAL A 357 6.96 12.30 -3.60
N GLY A 358 6.54 12.02 -2.35
CA GLY A 358 5.14 12.16 -1.93
C GLY A 358 4.20 11.09 -2.49
N SER A 359 4.72 9.91 -2.77
CA SER A 359 3.95 8.75 -3.19
C SER A 359 4.54 7.49 -2.56
N ALA A 360 3.79 6.88 -1.65
CA ALA A 360 4.19 5.62 -1.02
C ALA A 360 4.45 4.52 -2.07
N THR A 361 3.63 4.44 -3.11
CA THR A 361 3.78 3.46 -4.20
C THR A 361 5.12 3.64 -4.92
N VAL A 362 5.46 4.87 -5.32
CA VAL A 362 6.73 5.17 -6.00
C VAL A 362 7.92 4.92 -5.07
N ALA A 363 7.80 5.31 -3.82
CA ALA A 363 8.84 5.10 -2.80
C ALA A 363 9.13 3.61 -2.57
N MET A 364 8.10 2.79 -2.46
CA MET A 364 8.23 1.34 -2.30
C MET A 364 8.90 0.69 -3.51
N MET A 365 8.56 1.11 -4.73
CA MET A 365 9.20 0.61 -5.96
C MET A 365 10.67 1.00 -6.02
N GLY A 366 11.00 2.26 -5.75
CA GLY A 366 12.37 2.75 -5.72
C GLY A 366 13.21 2.05 -4.64
N ALA A 367 12.64 1.89 -3.43
CA ALA A 367 13.30 1.17 -2.35
C ALA A 367 13.53 -0.30 -2.71
N THR A 368 12.55 -0.96 -3.33
CA THR A 368 12.70 -2.35 -3.78
C THR A 368 13.82 -2.49 -4.81
N ALA A 369 13.90 -1.57 -5.77
CA ALA A 369 14.96 -1.60 -6.79
C ALA A 369 16.37 -1.50 -6.17
N ILE A 370 16.50 -0.77 -5.07
CA ILE A 370 17.75 -0.60 -4.34
C ILE A 370 18.05 -1.81 -3.43
N VAL A 371 17.04 -2.32 -2.74
CA VAL A 371 17.20 -3.31 -1.67
C VAL A 371 17.17 -4.76 -2.19
N ALA A 372 16.38 -5.06 -3.25
CA ALA A 372 16.25 -6.42 -3.76
C ALA A 372 17.59 -7.07 -4.18
N PRO A 373 18.52 -6.37 -4.86
CA PRO A 373 19.82 -6.94 -5.21
C PRO A 373 20.71 -7.27 -4.01
N MET A 374 20.43 -6.66 -2.85
CA MET A 374 21.21 -6.87 -1.63
C MET A 374 20.76 -8.08 -0.82
N LEU A 375 19.54 -8.57 -1.06
CA LEU A 375 18.95 -9.66 -0.27
C LEU A 375 19.84 -10.91 -0.19
N PRO A 376 20.51 -11.37 -1.28
CA PRO A 376 21.41 -12.52 -1.23
C PRO A 376 22.60 -12.35 -0.27
N LEU A 377 22.97 -11.12 0.11
CA LEU A 377 24.06 -10.86 1.06
C LEU A 377 23.65 -11.06 2.52
N TYR A 378 22.35 -11.18 2.78
CA TYR A 378 21.79 -11.30 4.12
C TYR A 378 20.92 -12.57 4.23
N PRO A 379 21.54 -13.78 4.10
CA PRO A 379 20.80 -15.04 4.07
C PRO A 379 20.02 -15.34 5.37
N GLY A 380 20.30 -14.59 6.45
CA GLY A 380 19.57 -14.70 7.72
C GLY A 380 18.32 -13.83 7.83
N VAL A 381 17.94 -13.08 6.78
CA VAL A 381 16.73 -12.23 6.82
C VAL A 381 15.79 -12.63 5.70
N SER A 382 14.57 -12.99 6.07
CA SER A 382 13.58 -13.44 5.08
C SER A 382 13.12 -12.31 4.15
N PRO A 383 12.81 -12.61 2.87
CA PRO A 383 12.25 -11.66 1.92
C PRO A 383 10.96 -10.99 2.42
N GLU A 384 10.14 -11.71 3.18
CA GLU A 384 8.89 -11.22 3.77
C GLU A 384 9.17 -10.08 4.76
N ILE A 385 10.15 -10.25 5.62
CA ILE A 385 10.57 -9.23 6.60
C ILE A 385 11.07 -7.97 5.90
N ILE A 386 11.86 -8.12 4.82
CA ILE A 386 12.31 -6.97 4.05
C ILE A 386 11.16 -6.29 3.32
N ALA A 387 10.18 -7.06 2.80
CA ALA A 387 8.98 -6.48 2.19
C ALA A 387 8.19 -5.62 3.19
N ILE A 388 7.99 -6.13 4.41
CA ILE A 388 7.34 -5.37 5.49
C ILE A 388 8.18 -4.15 5.91
N ALA A 389 9.51 -4.26 5.95
CA ALA A 389 10.39 -3.12 6.27
C ALA A 389 10.27 -1.98 5.26
N ILE A 390 10.25 -2.29 3.96
CA ILE A 390 10.04 -1.31 2.88
C ILE A 390 8.66 -0.64 3.05
N GLY A 391 7.59 -1.44 3.23
CA GLY A 391 6.25 -0.93 3.46
C GLY A 391 6.17 -0.06 4.71
N SER A 392 6.81 -0.49 5.80
CA SER A 392 6.88 0.26 7.07
C SER A 392 7.54 1.64 6.90
N GLY A 393 8.58 1.74 6.08
CA GLY A 393 9.20 3.02 5.73
C GLY A 393 8.25 3.93 4.93
N ALA A 394 7.55 3.34 3.97
CA ALA A 394 6.61 4.07 3.12
C ALA A 394 5.34 4.56 3.83
N ILE A 395 4.99 4.03 5.01
CA ILE A 395 3.91 4.58 5.86
C ILE A 395 4.26 6.00 6.33
N GLY A 396 5.53 6.26 6.60
CA GLY A 396 5.99 7.47 7.29
C GLY A 396 6.09 8.70 6.41
N CYS A 397 6.14 9.86 7.07
CA CYS A 397 6.41 11.16 6.44
C CYS A 397 5.42 11.55 5.33
N THR A 398 4.12 11.31 5.53
CA THR A 398 3.07 11.89 4.68
C THR A 398 3.05 13.41 4.86
N ILE A 399 3.66 14.14 3.92
CA ILE A 399 3.85 15.60 3.95
C ILE A 399 3.20 16.26 2.75
N VAL A 400 3.46 17.55 2.53
CA VAL A 400 2.84 18.37 1.45
C VAL A 400 3.06 17.83 0.02
N THR A 401 3.99 16.93 -0.17
CA THR A 401 4.23 16.25 -1.44
C THR A 401 3.18 15.17 -1.73
N ASP A 402 2.54 14.64 -0.69
CA ASP A 402 1.56 13.54 -0.76
C ASP A 402 0.12 14.06 -0.85
N SER A 403 -0.69 13.46 -1.74
CA SER A 403 -2.12 13.78 -1.93
C SER A 403 -2.94 13.59 -0.66
N LEU A 404 -2.63 12.55 0.13
CA LEU A 404 -3.36 12.21 1.35
C LEU A 404 -3.21 13.29 2.44
N PHE A 405 -2.06 13.98 2.47
CA PHE A 405 -1.87 15.14 3.35
C PHE A 405 -2.93 16.22 3.09
N TRP A 406 -3.20 16.51 1.82
CA TRP A 406 -4.17 17.54 1.42
C TRP A 406 -5.61 17.09 1.64
N LEU A 407 -5.92 15.81 1.42
CA LEU A 407 -7.24 15.25 1.73
C LEU A 407 -7.55 15.38 3.22
N VAL A 408 -6.61 15.00 4.09
CA VAL A 408 -6.78 15.15 5.55
C VAL A 408 -6.95 16.63 5.94
N LYS A 409 -6.12 17.51 5.37
CA LYS A 409 -6.23 18.96 5.59
C LYS A 409 -7.60 19.49 5.24
N GLN A 410 -8.12 19.14 4.05
CA GLN A 410 -9.38 19.64 3.54
C GLN A 410 -10.56 19.08 4.34
N TYR A 411 -10.66 17.76 4.44
CA TYR A 411 -11.79 17.11 5.11
C TYR A 411 -11.87 17.43 6.60
N CYS A 412 -10.75 17.63 7.28
CA CYS A 412 -10.74 17.99 8.69
C CYS A 412 -10.81 19.50 8.96
N GLY A 413 -10.83 20.35 7.94
CA GLY A 413 -10.74 21.79 8.11
C GLY A 413 -9.47 22.20 8.88
N ALA A 414 -8.39 21.44 8.72
CA ALA A 414 -7.14 21.66 9.43
C ALA A 414 -6.26 22.70 8.71
N SER A 415 -5.51 23.49 9.48
CA SER A 415 -4.45 24.33 8.93
C SER A 415 -3.28 23.47 8.45
N LEU A 416 -2.40 24.04 7.62
CA LEU A 416 -1.17 23.36 7.18
C LEU A 416 -0.33 22.90 8.37
N SER A 417 -0.13 23.77 9.35
CA SER A 417 0.62 23.45 10.58
C SER A 417 -0.02 22.33 11.41
N GLU A 418 -1.36 22.32 11.52
CA GLU A 418 -2.08 21.25 12.24
C GLU A 418 -1.95 19.92 11.51
N THR A 419 -2.01 19.91 10.17
CA THR A 419 -1.84 18.67 9.38
C THR A 419 -0.44 18.10 9.57
N PHE A 420 0.60 18.92 9.54
CA PHE A 420 1.96 18.51 9.88
C PHE A 420 2.05 17.97 11.31
N LYS A 421 1.55 18.74 12.27
CA LYS A 421 1.68 18.41 13.70
C LYS A 421 0.95 17.14 14.10
N TYR A 422 -0.20 16.85 13.49
CA TYR A 422 -1.04 15.74 13.92
C TYR A 422 -1.00 14.57 12.94
N TYR A 423 -1.16 14.81 11.64
CA TYR A 423 -1.24 13.73 10.67
C TYR A 423 0.15 13.22 10.24
N THR A 424 1.06 14.11 9.84
CA THR A 424 2.44 13.70 9.49
C THR A 424 3.14 13.03 10.67
N THR A 425 2.94 13.56 11.89
CA THR A 425 3.50 12.93 13.10
C THR A 425 2.86 11.57 13.37
N ALA A 426 1.56 11.41 13.15
CA ALA A 426 0.85 10.14 13.30
C ALA A 426 1.42 9.06 12.35
N THR A 427 1.59 9.39 11.07
CA THR A 427 2.18 8.47 10.08
C THR A 427 3.64 8.17 10.37
N PHE A 428 4.42 9.13 10.85
CA PHE A 428 5.80 8.92 11.24
C PHE A 428 5.93 7.99 12.47
N ILE A 429 5.10 8.19 13.50
CA ILE A 429 5.03 7.29 14.66
C ILE A 429 4.59 5.89 14.21
N ALA A 430 3.57 5.78 13.34
CA ALA A 430 3.14 4.50 12.79
C ALA A 430 4.28 3.78 12.05
N SER A 431 5.07 4.50 11.26
CA SER A 431 6.24 3.97 10.55
C SER A 431 7.33 3.45 11.50
N LEU A 432 7.64 4.21 12.57
CA LEU A 432 8.61 3.78 13.58
C LEU A 432 8.14 2.53 14.34
N LEU A 433 6.85 2.46 14.68
CA LEU A 433 6.29 1.28 15.36
C LEU A 433 6.21 0.08 14.41
N ALA A 434 5.92 0.31 13.13
CA ALA A 434 5.97 -0.73 12.10
C ALA A 434 7.40 -1.28 11.96
N LEU A 435 8.42 -0.41 11.96
CA LEU A 435 9.83 -0.83 11.98
C LEU A 435 10.15 -1.68 13.22
N ALA A 436 9.77 -1.21 14.40
CA ALA A 436 10.01 -1.94 15.65
C ALA A 436 9.31 -3.32 15.64
N ALA A 437 8.05 -3.38 15.20
CA ALA A 437 7.32 -4.63 15.04
C ALA A 437 7.97 -5.56 14.01
N THR A 438 8.50 -5.03 12.91
CA THR A 438 9.24 -5.79 11.89
C THR A 438 10.52 -6.39 12.47
N PHE A 439 11.27 -5.63 13.29
CA PHE A 439 12.42 -6.17 14.00
C PHE A 439 12.02 -7.27 14.98
N LEU A 440 10.94 -7.09 15.76
CA LEU A 440 10.46 -8.12 16.67
C LEU A 440 10.08 -9.41 15.94
N LEU A 441 9.39 -9.28 14.80
CA LEU A 441 9.06 -10.44 13.96
C LEU A 441 10.31 -11.15 13.46
N SER A 442 11.36 -10.44 13.07
CA SER A 442 12.61 -11.04 12.58
C SER A 442 13.40 -11.85 13.61
N PHE A 443 13.09 -11.71 14.91
CA PHE A 443 13.67 -12.53 15.97
C PHE A 443 12.85 -13.78 16.28
N ILE A 444 11.59 -13.84 15.84
CA ILE A 444 10.68 -14.95 16.13
C ILE A 444 10.72 -16.00 15.01
N ILE A 445 11.16 -15.58 13.84
CA ILE A 445 11.19 -16.36 12.60
C ILE A 445 12.62 -16.69 12.21
#